data_8bb6f6d10b044b004de987835a626bcc
#
_entry.id   8bb6f6d10b044b004de987835a626bcc
#
_cell.length_a   1.000
_cell.length_b   1.000
_cell.length_c   1.000
_cell.angle_alpha   90.00
_cell.angle_beta   90.00
_cell.angle_gamma   90.00
#
_symmetry.space_group_name_H-M   'P 1'
#
loop_
_entity.id
_entity.type
_entity.pdbx_description
1 polymer ?
#
loop_
_entity_poly.entity_id
_entity_poly.type
_entity_poly.pdbx_seq_one_letter_code
_entity_poly.pdbx_strand_id
1 'polypeptide(L)'
;MNREQVGVTGPITVKAAGGYQLEARDVVIDLKGRSLAGAGGVEGALNIGRFSANRLEADLDARIVRLTGDARLTINQGVLR
;
A
#
# COMPACT_ATOMS: atom_id res chain seq x y z
N MET A 1 15.01 -22.32 -12.85
CA MET A 1 15.10 -21.41 -11.72
C MET A 1 13.80 -20.66 -11.56
N ASN A 2 13.17 -20.90 -10.48
CA ASN A 2 11.85 -20.35 -10.26
C ASN A 2 11.91 -19.08 -9.44
N ARG A 3 11.54 -18.01 -10.08
CA ARG A 3 11.35 -16.77 -9.37
C ARG A 3 9.89 -16.61 -9.09
N GLU A 4 9.56 -16.63 -7.84
CA GLU A 4 8.19 -16.45 -7.44
C GLU A 4 7.93 -15.04 -6.96
N GLN A 5 8.77 -14.13 -7.43
CA GLN A 5 8.62 -12.71 -7.16
C GLN A 5 8.34 -11.97 -8.44
N VAL A 6 7.43 -11.03 -8.35
CA VAL A 6 7.10 -10.14 -9.45
C VAL A 6 7.42 -8.72 -9.02
N GLY A 7 8.30 -8.08 -9.77
CA GLY A 7 8.64 -6.70 -9.50
C GLY A 7 7.95 -5.79 -10.51
N VAL A 8 7.34 -4.74 -10.02
CA VAL A 8 6.69 -3.76 -10.86
C VAL A 8 7.33 -2.40 -10.60
N THR A 9 7.93 -1.85 -11.64
CA THR A 9 8.56 -0.55 -11.58
C THR A 9 7.57 0.51 -12.01
N GLY A 10 7.56 1.62 -11.29
CA GLY A 10 6.67 2.70 -11.61
C GLY A 10 5.41 2.68 -10.76
N PRO A 11 4.55 3.66 -10.93
CA PRO A 11 3.37 3.77 -10.08
C PRO A 11 2.31 2.73 -10.45
N ILE A 12 1.72 2.16 -9.41
CA ILE A 12 0.59 1.27 -9.53
C ILE A 12 -0.57 1.94 -8.80
N THR A 13 -1.71 2.03 -9.45
CA THR A 13 -2.89 2.62 -8.83
C THR A 13 -3.95 1.54 -8.68
N VAL A 14 -4.45 1.41 -7.48
CA VAL A 14 -5.53 0.47 -7.16
C VAL A 14 -6.73 1.29 -6.69
N LYS A 15 -7.87 1.03 -7.28
CA LYS A 15 -9.12 1.69 -6.90
C LYS A 15 -10.12 0.64 -6.46
N ALA A 16 -10.80 0.94 -5.39
CA ALA A 16 -11.83 0.06 -4.86
C ALA A 16 -13.13 0.82 -4.70
N ALA A 17 -14.22 0.08 -4.58
CA ALA A 17 -15.52 0.67 -4.38
C ALA A 17 -15.55 1.48 -3.08
N GLY A 18 -16.33 2.55 -3.06
CA GLY A 18 -16.43 3.37 -1.87
C GLY A 18 -15.45 4.52 -1.80
N GLY A 19 -14.73 4.78 -2.87
CA GLY A 19 -13.82 5.92 -2.91
C GLY A 19 -12.41 5.62 -2.41
N TYR A 20 -12.09 4.36 -2.22
CA TYR A 20 -10.74 3.98 -1.78
C TYR A 20 -9.77 3.98 -2.95
N GLN A 21 -8.60 4.51 -2.71
CA GLN A 21 -7.54 4.59 -3.70
C GLN A 21 -6.21 4.30 -3.05
N LEU A 22 -5.35 3.59 -3.76
CA LEU A 22 -4.00 3.32 -3.29
C LEU A 22 -3.05 3.47 -4.46
N GLU A 23 -1.96 4.20 -4.25
CA GLU A 23 -0.90 4.30 -5.23
C GLU A 23 0.41 3.91 -4.58
N ALA A 24 1.14 3.02 -5.22
CA ALA A 24 2.42 2.55 -4.72
C ALA A 24 3.41 2.47 -5.88
N ARG A 25 4.69 2.55 -5.55
CA ARG A 25 5.77 2.49 -6.53
C ARG A 25 6.75 1.41 -6.16
N ASP A 26 7.39 0.83 -7.17
CA ASP A 26 8.45 -0.16 -7.00
C ASP A 26 7.99 -1.28 -6.09
N VAL A 27 6.90 -1.90 -6.47
CA VAL A 27 6.28 -2.95 -5.68
C VAL A 27 6.87 -4.29 -6.08
N VAL A 28 7.18 -5.10 -5.08
CA VAL A 28 7.62 -6.48 -5.28
C VAL A 28 6.60 -7.40 -4.61
N ILE A 29 6.11 -8.34 -5.38
CA ILE A 29 5.15 -9.32 -4.89
C ILE A 29 5.84 -10.66 -4.78
N ASP A 30 5.86 -11.24 -3.60
CA ASP A 30 6.40 -12.57 -3.37
C ASP A 30 5.24 -13.56 -3.41
N LEU A 31 5.16 -14.32 -4.49
CA LEU A 31 4.04 -15.24 -4.67
C LEU A 31 4.13 -16.44 -3.75
N LYS A 32 5.33 -16.86 -3.45
CA LYS A 32 5.52 -18.02 -2.57
C LYS A 32 5.24 -17.67 -1.13
N GLY A 33 5.76 -16.56 -0.67
CA GLY A 33 5.54 -16.13 0.70
C GLY A 33 4.25 -15.35 0.89
N ARG A 34 3.53 -15.08 -0.19
CA ARG A 34 2.29 -14.31 -0.17
C ARG A 34 2.45 -12.98 0.54
N SER A 35 3.48 -12.28 0.14
CA SER A 35 3.76 -10.97 0.70
C SER A 35 3.97 -9.96 -0.40
N LEU A 36 3.88 -8.70 0.00
CA LEU A 36 4.02 -7.59 -0.93
C LEU A 36 4.81 -6.50 -0.24
N ALA A 37 5.74 -5.90 -0.96
CA ALA A 37 6.53 -4.82 -0.42
C ALA A 37 6.67 -3.73 -1.45
N GLY A 38 6.47 -2.50 -1.04
CA GLY A 38 6.68 -1.33 -1.88
C GLY A 38 7.70 -0.42 -1.25
N ALA A 39 8.79 -0.18 -1.96
CA ALA A 39 9.91 0.60 -1.43
C ALA A 39 9.96 2.02 -1.96
N GLY A 40 9.20 2.33 -3.00
CA GLY A 40 9.25 3.64 -3.65
C GLY A 40 8.23 4.64 -3.15
N GLY A 41 7.58 4.33 -2.04
CA GLY A 41 6.56 5.20 -1.49
C GLY A 41 5.16 4.70 -1.76
N VAL A 42 4.25 5.00 -0.85
CA VAL A 42 2.86 4.60 -0.98
C VAL A 42 1.99 5.75 -0.51
N GLU A 43 0.91 5.97 -1.23
CA GLU A 43 -0.10 6.95 -0.86
C GLU A 43 -1.47 6.32 -1.03
N GLY A 44 -2.37 6.65 -0.15
CA GLY A 44 -3.72 6.15 -0.24
C GLY A 44 -4.73 7.17 0.21
N ALA A 45 -5.94 7.01 -0.27
CA ALA A 45 -7.05 7.86 0.12
C ALA A 45 -8.21 6.98 0.57
N LEU A 46 -8.81 7.38 1.66
CA LEU A 46 -9.97 6.72 2.23
C LEU A 46 -11.07 7.76 2.38
N ASN A 47 -12.27 7.29 2.70
CA ASN A 47 -13.36 8.21 2.94
C ASN A 47 -13.08 9.18 4.08
N ILE A 48 -12.33 8.74 5.07
CA ILE A 48 -12.07 9.53 6.27
C ILE A 48 -10.75 10.28 6.21
N GLY A 49 -9.94 10.07 5.18
CA GLY A 49 -8.66 10.77 5.12
C GLY A 49 -7.70 10.17 4.13
N ARG A 50 -6.44 10.49 4.34
CA ARG A 50 -5.35 10.03 3.48
C ARG A 50 -4.22 9.48 4.32
N PHE A 51 -3.46 8.58 3.74
CA PHE A 51 -2.24 8.10 4.37
C PHE A 51 -1.10 8.08 3.36
N SER A 52 0.12 8.15 3.87
CA SER A 52 1.30 8.02 3.05
C SER A 52 2.43 7.45 3.88
N ALA A 53 3.36 6.81 3.21
CA ALA A 53 4.55 6.26 3.85
C ALA A 53 5.62 6.05 2.81
N ASN A 54 6.87 5.93 3.25
CA ASN A 54 7.97 5.65 2.32
C ASN A 54 8.03 4.19 1.94
N ARG A 55 7.47 3.32 2.76
CA ARG A 55 7.56 1.89 2.51
C ARG A 55 6.27 1.21 2.96
N LEU A 56 5.87 0.25 2.16
CA LEU A 56 4.70 -0.57 2.44
C LEU A 56 5.14 -2.03 2.52
N GLU A 57 4.66 -2.73 3.54
CA GLU A 57 4.82 -4.18 3.63
C GLU A 57 3.46 -4.78 3.96
N ALA A 58 3.13 -5.84 3.26
CA ALA A 58 1.86 -6.52 3.49
C ALA A 58 2.09 -8.02 3.52
N ASP A 59 1.48 -8.67 4.52
CA ASP A 59 1.45 -10.11 4.62
C ASP A 59 0.03 -10.55 4.26
N LEU A 60 -0.11 -11.19 3.12
CA LEU A 60 -1.42 -11.53 2.60
C LEU A 60 -2.08 -12.67 3.36
N ASP A 61 -1.29 -13.58 3.93
CA ASP A 61 -1.83 -14.65 4.73
C ASP A 61 -2.34 -14.16 6.08
N ALA A 62 -1.56 -13.32 6.73
CA ALA A 62 -1.94 -12.80 8.03
C ALA A 62 -2.84 -11.57 7.91
N ARG A 63 -2.99 -11.02 6.72
CA ARG A 63 -3.77 -9.82 6.46
C ARG A 63 -3.27 -8.64 7.27
N ILE A 64 -1.95 -8.52 7.36
CA ILE A 64 -1.30 -7.45 8.09
C ILE A 64 -0.64 -6.52 7.09
N VAL A 65 -0.84 -5.23 7.29
CA VAL A 65 -0.20 -4.20 6.48
C VAL A 65 0.61 -3.30 7.40
N ARG A 66 1.85 -3.06 7.03
CA ARG A 66 2.73 -2.16 7.76
C ARG A 66 3.16 -1.03 6.86
N LEU A 67 3.10 0.17 7.39
CA LEU A 67 3.61 1.36 6.74
C LEU A 67 4.77 1.86 7.57
N THR A 68 5.93 1.98 6.94
CA THR A 68 7.13 2.42 7.63
C THR A 68 7.79 3.55 6.86
N GLY A 69 8.69 4.27 7.55
CA GLY A 69 9.39 5.38 6.94
C GLY A 69 8.49 6.58 6.73
N ASP A 70 8.50 7.49 7.68
CA ASP A 70 7.76 8.75 7.59
C ASP A 70 6.27 8.52 7.30
N ALA A 71 5.69 7.55 7.97
CA ALA A 71 4.27 7.25 7.78
C ALA A 71 3.41 8.38 8.33
N ARG A 72 2.43 8.80 7.55
CA ARG A 72 1.54 9.89 7.90
C ARG A 72 0.10 9.50 7.64
N LEU A 73 -0.75 9.93 8.54
CA LEU A 73 -2.18 9.74 8.40
C LEU A 73 -2.87 11.07 8.66
N THR A 74 -3.64 11.52 7.68
CA THR A 74 -4.43 12.73 7.81
C THR A 74 -5.90 12.35 7.80
N ILE A 75 -6.59 12.63 8.87
CA ILE A 75 -8.02 12.32 8.98
C ILE A 75 -8.82 13.57 8.67
N ASN A 76 -9.82 13.39 7.83
CA ASN A 76 -10.72 14.47 7.48
C ASN A 76 -11.73 14.67 8.61
N GLN A 77 -11.50 15.70 9.41
CA GLN A 77 -12.29 15.92 10.60
C GLN A 77 -13.75 16.25 10.32
N GLY A 78 -14.03 16.77 9.15
CA GLY A 78 -15.40 17.08 8.79
C GLY A 78 -16.30 15.88 8.73
N VAL A 79 -15.74 14.71 8.53
CA VAL A 79 -16.49 13.47 8.43
C VAL A 79 -16.91 12.94 9.80
N LEU A 80 -16.19 13.33 10.83
CA LEU A 80 -16.41 12.80 12.17
C LEU A 80 -17.49 13.51 12.97
N ARG A 81 -18.18 14.41 12.36
CA ARG A 81 -19.17 15.24 13.04
C ARG A 81 -20.56 14.65 12.97
#